data_07f42470e3f9b31b0d6940385fa84e9d
#
_entry.id   07f42470e3f9b31b0d6940385fa84e9d
#
_cell.length_a   1.000
_cell.length_b   1.000
_cell.length_c   1.000
_cell.angle_alpha   90.00
_cell.angle_beta   90.00
_cell.angle_gamma   90.00
#
_symmetry.space_group_name_H-M   'P 1'
#
loop_
_entity.id
_entity.type
_entity.pdbx_description
1 polymer ?
#
loop_
_entity_poly.entity_id
_entity_poly.type
_entity_poly.pdbx_seq_one_letter_code
_entity_poly.pdbx_strand_id
1 'polypeptide(L)'
;MTISMKRAAFLLSGTIAAGMYGSVSMAADVETATSLPAVSGINGKVEIGTGWADLDDLGDDVGFRGAAAISFPVGDMFGIQADIYALDVFSETAVGGAFHAFTRDPNSYLLGVYGGYADAGPVNIFYVGPEAELYLGNISVEAIGGYVDVSGSGPSSGGEFYALADLALYATDNLRLSLGASTVAGFETGRAGLEWFMGDTGVPVSLKLDGRVGEDGFASVMAGVSLYFGGEDKSLIRRHREDDPPIYSLDIFGAFLDETCVDDTEATPDFNECTGLEIIR
;
A
#
# COMPACT_ATOMS: atom_id res chain seq x y z
N MET A 1 14.22 -23.38 -31.59
CA MET A 1 14.82 -24.05 -30.41
C MET A 1 14.04 -23.54 -29.23
N THR A 2 12.99 -24.26 -28.87
CA THR A 2 11.93 -23.79 -27.99
C THR A 2 12.29 -24.21 -26.57
N ILE A 3 12.58 -23.25 -25.69
CA ILE A 3 12.85 -23.51 -24.27
C ILE A 3 11.54 -23.30 -23.51
N SER A 4 10.91 -24.41 -23.12
CA SER A 4 9.76 -24.44 -22.25
C SER A 4 10.22 -24.16 -20.81
N MET A 5 9.88 -23.00 -20.25
CA MET A 5 10.06 -22.72 -18.83
C MET A 5 8.89 -23.34 -18.05
N LYS A 6 9.20 -24.34 -17.25
CA LYS A 6 8.25 -24.98 -16.35
C LYS A 6 7.98 -24.05 -15.16
N ARG A 7 6.72 -23.74 -14.95
CA ARG A 7 6.22 -23.04 -13.75
C ARG A 7 6.64 -23.80 -12.49
N ALA A 8 7.42 -23.19 -11.63
CA ALA A 8 7.75 -23.68 -10.30
C ALA A 8 6.76 -23.06 -9.31
N ALA A 9 5.72 -23.81 -8.98
CA ALA A 9 4.82 -23.44 -7.89
C ALA A 9 5.57 -23.58 -6.54
N PHE A 10 5.84 -22.46 -5.87
CA PHE A 10 6.35 -22.44 -4.51
C PHE A 10 5.18 -22.55 -3.53
N LEU A 11 4.94 -23.78 -3.06
CA LEU A 11 4.03 -24.02 -1.93
C LEU A 11 4.76 -23.68 -0.62
N LEU A 12 4.50 -22.51 -0.06
CA LEU A 12 4.94 -22.16 1.28
C LEU A 12 3.94 -22.71 2.30
N SER A 13 4.13 -23.97 2.72
CA SER A 13 3.35 -24.59 3.81
C SER A 13 3.92 -24.13 5.15
N GLY A 14 3.45 -23.00 5.67
CA GLY A 14 3.76 -22.52 7.01
C GLY A 14 2.88 -23.19 8.06
N THR A 15 3.39 -24.19 8.77
CA THR A 15 2.74 -24.79 9.94
C THR A 15 2.92 -23.87 11.14
N ILE A 16 1.88 -23.15 11.53
CA ILE A 16 1.85 -22.38 12.79
C ILE A 16 1.60 -23.38 13.91
N ALA A 17 2.64 -23.73 14.65
CA ALA A 17 2.53 -24.50 15.89
C ALA A 17 2.09 -23.55 17.02
N ALA A 18 0.85 -23.65 17.44
CA ALA A 18 0.34 -22.98 18.63
C ALA A 18 0.89 -23.69 19.88
N GLY A 19 1.91 -23.09 20.50
CA GLY A 19 2.42 -23.49 21.82
C GLY A 19 1.71 -22.71 22.91
N MET A 20 0.62 -23.23 23.46
CA MET A 20 0.14 -22.83 24.77
C MET A 20 0.88 -23.63 25.83
N TYR A 21 1.44 -22.96 26.87
CA TYR A 21 1.37 -23.31 28.29
C TYR A 21 2.35 -22.47 29.11
N GLY A 22 1.82 -21.91 30.20
CA GLY A 22 2.62 -21.41 31.30
C GLY A 22 2.14 -20.12 31.93
N SER A 23 1.04 -20.18 32.69
CA SER A 23 0.69 -19.12 33.62
C SER A 23 1.67 -19.10 34.78
N VAL A 24 2.62 -18.17 34.79
CA VAL A 24 3.38 -17.81 35.96
C VAL A 24 2.80 -16.53 36.51
N SER A 25 2.00 -16.64 37.54
CA SER A 25 1.50 -15.54 38.34
C SER A 25 2.68 -14.97 39.16
N MET A 26 3.35 -13.96 38.64
CA MET A 26 4.24 -13.09 39.38
C MET A 26 3.47 -11.81 39.66
N ALA A 27 3.01 -11.65 40.90
CA ALA A 27 2.62 -10.36 41.43
C ALA A 27 3.91 -9.54 41.62
N ALA A 28 4.33 -8.86 40.57
CA ALA A 28 5.23 -7.72 40.68
C ALA A 28 4.35 -6.48 40.58
N ASP A 29 4.64 -5.46 41.39
CA ASP A 29 4.08 -4.13 41.23
C ASP A 29 4.19 -3.75 39.76
N VAL A 30 3.07 -3.77 39.05
CA VAL A 30 2.96 -3.23 37.72
C VAL A 30 3.00 -1.71 37.92
N GLU A 31 4.18 -1.12 37.81
CA GLU A 31 4.23 0.25 37.31
C GLU A 31 3.35 0.24 36.07
N THR A 32 2.22 0.92 36.13
CA THR A 32 1.36 1.14 34.98
C THR A 32 2.18 1.93 33.99
N ALA A 33 2.92 1.23 33.13
CA ALA A 33 3.41 1.82 31.90
C ALA A 33 2.15 2.33 31.20
N THR A 34 1.97 3.63 31.19
CA THR A 34 0.88 4.27 30.45
C THR A 34 1.06 3.84 29.00
N SER A 35 0.18 2.94 28.56
CA SER A 35 0.17 2.51 27.16
C SER A 35 -0.02 3.75 26.29
N LEU A 36 0.81 3.90 25.28
CA LEU A 36 0.63 4.97 24.30
C LEU A 36 -0.72 4.77 23.60
N PRO A 37 -1.46 5.84 23.29
CA PRO A 37 -2.71 5.72 22.55
C PRO A 37 -2.45 5.20 21.13
N ALA A 38 -3.46 4.54 20.55
CA ALA A 38 -3.39 4.00 19.20
C ALA A 38 -3.10 5.09 18.14
N VAL A 39 -3.57 6.29 18.36
CA VAL A 39 -3.25 7.51 17.61
C VAL A 39 -2.98 8.62 18.60
N SER A 40 -1.85 9.30 18.48
CA SER A 40 -1.40 10.27 19.49
C SER A 40 -2.23 11.55 19.56
N GLY A 41 -2.99 11.86 18.52
CA GLY A 41 -3.83 13.04 18.36
C GLY A 41 -4.29 13.17 16.91
N ILE A 42 -5.04 14.21 16.58
CA ILE A 42 -5.39 14.49 15.19
C ILE A 42 -4.11 14.84 14.44
N ASN A 43 -3.82 14.08 13.40
CA ASN A 43 -2.62 14.23 12.59
C ASN A 43 -2.91 13.83 11.13
N GLY A 44 -1.93 13.97 10.26
CA GLY A 44 -2.05 13.51 8.90
C GLY A 44 -0.88 13.91 8.04
N LYS A 45 -0.99 13.64 6.74
CA LYS A 45 0.02 13.96 5.75
C LYS A 45 -0.59 14.31 4.40
N VAL A 46 0.17 15.05 3.63
CA VAL A 46 -0.09 15.28 2.20
C VAL A 46 1.14 14.82 1.43
N GLU A 47 0.93 14.04 0.39
CA GLU A 47 1.98 13.50 -0.46
C GLU A 47 1.78 13.92 -1.91
N ILE A 48 2.86 14.30 -2.57
CA ILE A 48 2.90 14.53 -4.02
C ILE A 48 4.14 13.87 -4.58
N GLY A 49 4.06 13.36 -5.80
CA GLY A 49 5.17 12.71 -6.45
C GLY A 49 5.01 12.68 -7.96
N THR A 50 6.12 12.45 -8.62
CA THR A 50 6.21 12.23 -10.07
C THR A 50 7.32 11.26 -10.37
N GLY A 51 7.26 10.62 -11.52
CA GLY A 51 8.28 9.67 -11.92
C GLY A 51 8.01 9.09 -13.28
N TRP A 52 8.83 8.12 -13.63
CA TRP A 52 8.77 7.38 -14.86
C TRP A 52 8.13 6.01 -14.61
N ALA A 53 7.31 5.57 -15.54
CA ALA A 53 6.76 4.23 -15.60
C ALA A 53 6.89 3.70 -17.03
N ASP A 54 7.07 2.38 -17.16
CA ASP A 54 7.17 1.65 -18.40
C ASP A 54 6.36 0.37 -18.31
N LEU A 55 5.68 0.03 -19.39
CA LEU A 55 4.91 -1.19 -19.56
C LEU A 55 5.07 -1.65 -21.01
N ASP A 56 5.43 -2.91 -21.23
CA ASP A 56 5.85 -3.42 -22.55
C ASP A 56 4.90 -3.05 -23.69
N ASP A 57 3.58 -3.08 -23.45
CA ASP A 57 2.57 -2.82 -24.49
C ASP A 57 2.18 -1.34 -24.63
N LEU A 58 2.40 -0.50 -23.59
CA LEU A 58 2.03 0.92 -23.58
C LEU A 58 3.25 1.84 -23.77
N GLY A 59 4.47 1.31 -23.60
CA GLY A 59 5.71 2.09 -23.62
C GLY A 59 5.94 2.87 -22.32
N ASP A 60 6.75 3.92 -22.39
CA ASP A 60 7.13 4.73 -21.25
C ASP A 60 6.31 6.01 -21.13
N ASP A 61 6.00 6.41 -19.89
CA ASP A 61 5.29 7.64 -19.57
C ASP A 61 5.81 8.28 -18.27
N VAL A 62 5.44 9.54 -18.07
CA VAL A 62 5.72 10.29 -16.83
C VAL A 62 4.45 10.41 -16.01
N GLY A 63 4.41 9.66 -14.89
CA GLY A 63 3.29 9.67 -13.98
C GLY A 63 3.36 10.76 -12.91
N PHE A 64 2.18 11.13 -12.40
CA PHE A 64 2.00 12.03 -11.26
C PHE A 64 1.11 11.35 -10.21
N ARG A 65 1.46 11.51 -8.94
CA ARG A 65 0.62 11.03 -7.85
C ARG A 65 0.43 12.09 -6.77
N GLY A 66 -0.74 12.06 -6.14
CA GLY A 66 -1.05 12.89 -4.97
C GLY A 66 -1.90 12.10 -4.00
N ALA A 67 -1.68 12.29 -2.70
CA ALA A 67 -2.50 11.71 -1.66
C ALA A 67 -2.56 12.61 -0.43
N ALA A 68 -3.61 12.46 0.36
CA ALA A 68 -3.70 13.07 1.67
C ALA A 68 -4.39 12.10 2.64
N ALA A 69 -3.92 12.06 3.87
CA ALA A 69 -4.47 11.27 4.94
C ALA A 69 -4.73 12.12 6.17
N ILE A 70 -5.78 11.80 6.91
CA ILE A 70 -6.07 12.37 8.22
C ILE A 70 -6.47 11.28 9.19
N SER A 71 -5.81 11.22 10.35
CA SER A 71 -6.03 10.23 11.39
C SER A 71 -6.61 10.85 12.66
N PHE A 72 -7.48 10.10 13.31
CA PHE A 72 -8.17 10.49 14.53
C PHE A 72 -8.07 9.39 15.60
N PRO A 73 -7.78 9.74 16.87
CA PRO A 73 -7.93 8.81 17.98
C PRO A 73 -9.40 8.54 18.28
N VAL A 74 -9.72 7.29 18.61
CA VAL A 74 -11.04 6.86 19.12
C VAL A 74 -10.83 6.19 20.48
N GLY A 75 -10.85 6.99 21.53
CA GLY A 75 -10.34 6.59 22.84
C GLY A 75 -8.83 6.31 22.78
N ASP A 76 -8.35 5.47 23.69
CA ASP A 76 -6.92 5.16 23.76
C ASP A 76 -6.52 3.96 22.89
N MET A 77 -7.48 3.06 22.59
CA MET A 77 -7.17 1.75 21.96
C MET A 77 -7.39 1.72 20.46
N PHE A 78 -8.15 2.66 19.88
CA PHE A 78 -8.55 2.61 18.48
C PHE A 78 -8.14 3.89 17.75
N GLY A 79 -7.93 3.74 16.44
CA GLY A 79 -7.74 4.82 15.50
C GLY A 79 -8.61 4.64 14.27
N ILE A 80 -8.91 5.75 13.62
CA ILE A 80 -9.48 5.79 12.29
C ILE A 80 -8.64 6.71 11.41
N GLN A 81 -8.51 6.37 10.13
CA GLN A 81 -7.89 7.23 9.13
C GLN A 81 -8.76 7.29 7.90
N ALA A 82 -8.80 8.44 7.27
CA ALA A 82 -9.40 8.64 5.97
C ALA A 82 -8.35 9.15 5.00
N ASP A 83 -8.31 8.55 3.81
CA ASP A 83 -7.38 8.89 2.72
C ASP A 83 -8.15 9.38 1.50
N ILE A 84 -7.54 10.29 0.78
CA ILE A 84 -7.88 10.62 -0.61
C ILE A 84 -6.63 10.53 -1.46
N TYR A 85 -6.78 10.14 -2.73
CA TYR A 85 -5.62 9.98 -3.62
C TYR A 85 -5.99 10.18 -5.08
N ALA A 86 -4.98 10.51 -5.85
CA ALA A 86 -5.04 10.57 -7.31
C ALA A 86 -3.74 10.06 -7.91
N LEU A 87 -3.84 9.38 -9.04
CA LEU A 87 -2.73 8.89 -9.84
C LEU A 87 -3.04 9.20 -11.31
N ASP A 88 -2.04 9.70 -12.03
CA ASP A 88 -2.13 10.00 -13.46
C ASP A 88 -0.89 9.39 -14.13
N VAL A 89 -1.09 8.46 -15.04
CA VAL A 89 -0.03 7.81 -15.81
C VAL A 89 -0.66 7.08 -17.00
N PHE A 90 0.07 6.92 -18.10
CA PHE A 90 -0.39 6.32 -19.36
C PHE A 90 -1.66 6.97 -19.91
N SER A 91 -1.79 8.30 -19.73
CA SER A 91 -2.97 9.11 -20.12
C SER A 91 -4.27 8.75 -19.38
N GLU A 92 -4.18 7.96 -18.30
CA GLU A 92 -5.30 7.61 -17.45
C GLU A 92 -5.18 8.28 -16.07
N THR A 93 -6.29 8.79 -15.59
CA THR A 93 -6.38 9.41 -14.26
C THR A 93 -7.30 8.60 -13.36
N ALA A 94 -6.76 8.13 -12.25
CA ALA A 94 -7.52 7.48 -11.19
C ALA A 94 -7.64 8.39 -9.97
N VAL A 95 -8.83 8.48 -9.39
CA VAL A 95 -9.09 9.23 -8.15
C VAL A 95 -9.89 8.37 -7.18
N GLY A 96 -9.60 8.48 -5.89
CA GLY A 96 -10.29 7.66 -4.92
C GLY A 96 -10.12 8.10 -3.48
N GLY A 97 -10.71 7.29 -2.60
CA GLY A 97 -10.58 7.43 -1.16
C GLY A 97 -10.59 6.09 -0.47
N ALA A 98 -9.98 6.06 0.71
CA ALA A 98 -9.91 4.88 1.55
C ALA A 98 -10.17 5.21 3.01
N PHE A 99 -10.39 4.17 3.80
CA PHE A 99 -10.67 4.26 5.21
C PHE A 99 -9.98 3.12 5.95
N HIS A 100 -9.37 3.44 7.09
CA HIS A 100 -8.79 2.51 8.04
C HIS A 100 -9.56 2.58 9.36
N ALA A 101 -9.80 1.43 9.97
CA ALA A 101 -10.27 1.33 11.34
C ALA A 101 -9.43 0.28 12.06
N PHE A 102 -8.67 0.68 13.05
CA PHE A 102 -7.65 -0.17 13.65
C PHE A 102 -7.54 -0.02 15.17
N THR A 103 -6.96 -1.05 15.79
CA THR A 103 -6.36 -0.98 17.12
C THR A 103 -4.84 -1.03 16.96
N ARG A 104 -4.12 -0.33 17.83
CA ARG A 104 -2.67 -0.27 17.78
C ARG A 104 -2.04 -0.11 19.15
N ASP A 105 -0.98 -0.86 19.38
CA ASP A 105 0.04 -0.54 20.37
C ASP A 105 1.29 -0.06 19.62
N PRO A 106 1.66 1.22 19.69
CA PRO A 106 2.80 1.80 18.97
C PRO A 106 4.15 1.11 19.18
N ASN A 107 4.27 0.30 20.22
CA ASN A 107 5.50 -0.45 20.52
C ASN A 107 5.48 -1.88 19.94
N SER A 108 4.32 -2.37 19.48
CA SER A 108 4.17 -3.80 19.19
C SER A 108 3.47 -4.08 17.85
N TYR A 109 2.29 -3.48 17.60
CA TYR A 109 1.46 -3.85 16.46
C TYR A 109 0.41 -2.81 16.07
N LEU A 110 -0.11 -2.96 14.86
CA LEU A 110 -1.40 -2.45 14.39
C LEU A 110 -2.18 -3.64 13.82
N LEU A 111 -3.49 -3.69 14.12
CA LEU A 111 -4.43 -4.63 13.51
C LEU A 111 -5.72 -3.88 13.17
N GLY A 112 -6.21 -4.03 11.95
CA GLY A 112 -7.34 -3.27 11.49
C GLY A 112 -8.05 -3.84 10.27
N VAL A 113 -8.93 -3.03 9.73
CA VAL A 113 -9.62 -3.22 8.47
C VAL A 113 -9.36 -2.00 7.61
N TYR A 114 -8.99 -2.25 6.37
CA TYR A 114 -8.72 -1.26 5.34
C TYR A 114 -9.64 -1.48 4.15
N GLY A 115 -10.14 -0.40 3.57
CA GLY A 115 -10.94 -0.51 2.36
C GLY A 115 -11.17 0.84 1.70
N GLY A 116 -11.50 0.81 0.42
CA GLY A 116 -11.67 2.02 -0.35
C GLY A 116 -12.37 1.81 -1.68
N TYR A 117 -12.50 2.90 -2.38
CA TYR A 117 -13.09 2.98 -3.69
C TYR A 117 -12.34 3.97 -4.55
N ALA A 118 -12.26 3.66 -5.83
CA ALA A 118 -11.72 4.56 -6.82
C ALA A 118 -12.45 4.50 -8.14
N ASP A 119 -12.37 5.62 -8.84
CA ASP A 119 -12.77 5.81 -10.22
C ASP A 119 -11.49 5.94 -11.06
N ALA A 120 -11.38 5.10 -12.07
CA ALA A 120 -10.28 5.11 -13.04
C ALA A 120 -10.88 5.14 -14.46
N GLY A 121 -11.61 6.20 -14.78
CA GLY A 121 -12.26 6.41 -16.07
C GLY A 121 -13.34 5.36 -16.37
N PRO A 122 -13.07 4.38 -17.24
CA PRO A 122 -14.08 3.37 -17.63
C PRO A 122 -14.36 2.34 -16.53
N VAL A 123 -13.51 2.25 -15.52
CA VAL A 123 -13.62 1.23 -14.45
C VAL A 123 -13.71 1.86 -13.07
N ASN A 124 -14.40 1.15 -12.19
CA ASN A 124 -14.50 1.47 -10.78
C ASN A 124 -13.92 0.31 -9.98
N ILE A 125 -13.15 0.63 -8.96
CA ILE A 125 -12.43 -0.34 -8.15
C ILE A 125 -12.89 -0.20 -6.70
N PHE A 126 -13.40 -1.28 -6.13
CA PHE A 126 -13.72 -1.40 -4.71
C PHE A 126 -12.81 -2.44 -4.09
N TYR A 127 -12.28 -2.17 -2.92
CA TYR A 127 -11.45 -3.11 -2.18
C TYR A 127 -11.70 -3.03 -0.68
N VAL A 128 -11.57 -4.18 0.00
CA VAL A 128 -11.71 -4.28 1.45
C VAL A 128 -11.00 -5.51 1.99
N GLY A 129 -10.37 -5.37 3.16
CA GLY A 129 -9.75 -6.50 3.84
C GLY A 129 -9.03 -6.12 5.13
N PRO A 130 -8.41 -7.07 5.81
CA PRO A 130 -7.58 -6.84 6.98
C PRO A 130 -6.30 -6.07 6.66
N GLU A 131 -5.84 -5.30 7.64
CA GLU A 131 -4.52 -4.72 7.71
C GLU A 131 -3.81 -5.13 9.01
N ALA A 132 -2.50 -5.30 8.94
CA ALA A 132 -1.68 -5.66 10.08
C ALA A 132 -0.27 -5.09 9.96
N GLU A 133 0.27 -4.60 11.07
CA GLU A 133 1.67 -4.23 11.20
C GLU A 133 2.27 -4.84 12.47
N LEU A 134 3.55 -5.22 12.40
CA LEU A 134 4.33 -5.69 13.54
C LEU A 134 5.57 -4.82 13.70
N TYR A 135 5.83 -4.34 14.91
CA TYR A 135 6.93 -3.45 15.23
C TYR A 135 8.02 -4.19 16.01
N LEU A 136 9.18 -4.39 15.41
CA LEU A 136 10.29 -5.19 15.93
C LEU A 136 11.56 -4.32 16.05
N GLY A 137 11.63 -3.51 17.10
CA GLY A 137 12.72 -2.54 17.26
C GLY A 137 12.72 -1.51 16.14
N ASN A 138 13.73 -1.49 15.29
CA ASN A 138 13.82 -0.61 14.13
C ASN A 138 13.29 -1.23 12.82
N ILE A 139 12.57 -2.36 12.91
CA ILE A 139 11.94 -3.03 11.77
C ILE A 139 10.43 -2.97 11.95
N SER A 140 9.69 -2.73 10.86
CA SER A 140 8.24 -2.93 10.77
C SER A 140 7.95 -3.92 9.66
N VAL A 141 7.02 -4.84 9.91
CA VAL A 141 6.42 -5.71 8.90
C VAL A 141 5.00 -5.20 8.71
N GLU A 142 4.67 -4.84 7.50
CA GLU A 142 3.39 -4.22 7.15
C GLU A 142 2.69 -5.12 6.12
N ALA A 143 1.39 -5.37 6.28
CA ALA A 143 0.64 -6.20 5.35
C ALA A 143 -0.83 -5.79 5.29
N ILE A 144 -1.38 -5.82 4.10
CA ILE A 144 -2.81 -5.73 3.81
C ILE A 144 -3.19 -6.83 2.83
N GLY A 145 -4.45 -7.18 2.81
CA GLY A 145 -4.96 -8.10 1.79
C GLY A 145 -6.46 -8.30 1.93
N GLY A 146 -7.10 -8.79 0.89
CA GLY A 146 -8.52 -8.96 0.92
C GLY A 146 -9.14 -9.15 -0.45
N TYR A 147 -10.35 -8.68 -0.57
CA TYR A 147 -11.17 -8.73 -1.77
C TYR A 147 -11.05 -7.42 -2.54
N VAL A 148 -10.91 -7.52 -3.84
CA VAL A 148 -11.00 -6.41 -4.79
C VAL A 148 -12.04 -6.73 -5.85
N ASP A 149 -12.82 -5.76 -6.25
CA ASP A 149 -13.83 -5.85 -7.30
C ASP A 149 -13.61 -4.73 -8.31
N VAL A 150 -13.49 -5.10 -9.56
CA VAL A 150 -13.38 -4.17 -10.69
C VAL A 150 -14.65 -4.22 -11.48
N SER A 151 -15.32 -3.10 -11.65
CA SER A 151 -16.60 -2.97 -12.35
C SER A 151 -16.60 -1.79 -13.31
N GLY A 152 -17.32 -1.87 -14.42
CA GLY A 152 -17.43 -0.78 -15.41
C GLY A 152 -17.58 -1.27 -16.83
N SER A 153 -17.13 -0.47 -17.80
CA SER A 153 -17.23 -0.75 -19.23
C SER A 153 -16.06 -1.62 -19.70
N GLY A 154 -16.06 -2.87 -19.32
CA GLY A 154 -15.08 -3.87 -19.73
C GLY A 154 -15.61 -5.25 -19.37
N PRO A 155 -14.93 -6.35 -19.68
CA PRO A 155 -15.27 -7.63 -19.10
C PRO A 155 -15.06 -7.51 -17.60
N SER A 156 -16.17 -7.40 -16.87
CA SER A 156 -16.15 -7.38 -15.41
C SER A 156 -15.57 -8.69 -14.93
N SER A 157 -14.39 -8.67 -14.37
CA SER A 157 -13.72 -9.87 -13.89
C SER A 157 -14.37 -10.40 -12.63
N GLY A 158 -15.29 -9.86 -12.00
CA GLY A 158 -15.80 -10.30 -10.71
C GLY A 158 -14.78 -10.09 -9.61
N GLY A 159 -15.07 -10.61 -8.43
CA GLY A 159 -14.21 -10.39 -7.27
C GLY A 159 -12.91 -11.18 -7.31
N GLU A 160 -11.82 -10.48 -7.11
CA GLU A 160 -10.46 -10.98 -7.11
C GLU A 160 -9.83 -10.80 -5.72
N PHE A 161 -8.64 -11.34 -5.55
CA PHE A 161 -7.85 -11.21 -4.34
C PHE A 161 -6.77 -10.14 -4.53
N TYR A 162 -6.49 -9.37 -3.47
CA TYR A 162 -5.30 -8.55 -3.39
C TYR A 162 -4.51 -8.82 -2.11
N ALA A 163 -3.20 -8.68 -2.16
CA ALA A 163 -2.33 -8.68 -1.00
C ALA A 163 -1.08 -7.84 -1.27
N LEU A 164 -0.66 -7.10 -0.26
CA LEU A 164 0.61 -6.35 -0.23
C LEU A 164 1.32 -6.65 1.08
N ALA A 165 2.63 -6.79 1.02
CA ALA A 165 3.46 -6.95 2.22
C ALA A 165 4.79 -6.21 2.06
N ASP A 166 5.21 -5.50 3.11
CA ASP A 166 6.48 -4.79 3.20
C ASP A 166 7.27 -5.17 4.43
N LEU A 167 8.58 -5.21 4.25
CA LEU A 167 9.56 -5.15 5.32
C LEU A 167 10.21 -3.78 5.31
N ALA A 168 10.00 -2.98 6.35
CA ALA A 168 10.58 -1.67 6.52
C ALA A 168 11.68 -1.69 7.58
N LEU A 169 12.86 -1.19 7.24
CA LEU A 169 14.00 -0.98 8.14
C LEU A 169 14.20 0.52 8.35
N TYR A 170 14.15 0.96 9.58
CA TYR A 170 14.56 2.31 9.97
C TYR A 170 16.06 2.32 10.26
N ALA A 171 16.86 2.66 9.25
CA ALA A 171 18.32 2.73 9.36
C ALA A 171 18.77 3.83 10.36
N THR A 172 17.98 4.86 10.46
CA THR A 172 17.96 5.86 11.56
C THR A 172 16.50 6.14 11.89
N ASP A 173 16.22 6.84 12.98
CA ASP A 173 14.85 7.22 13.34
C ASP A 173 14.13 8.05 12.25
N ASN A 174 14.90 8.63 11.31
CA ASN A 174 14.41 9.51 10.24
C ASN A 174 14.70 8.97 8.82
N LEU A 175 15.23 7.76 8.67
CA LEU A 175 15.49 7.13 7.38
C LEU A 175 14.89 5.73 7.35
N ARG A 176 13.84 5.56 6.55
CA ARG A 176 13.16 4.27 6.28
C ARG A 176 13.61 3.73 4.92
N LEU A 177 13.96 2.46 4.90
CA LEU A 177 14.17 1.66 3.71
C LEU A 177 13.13 0.54 3.71
N SER A 178 12.50 0.25 2.59
CA SER A 178 11.51 -0.83 2.49
C SER A 178 11.75 -1.71 1.28
N LEU A 179 11.38 -2.98 1.44
CA LEU A 179 11.27 -3.97 0.39
C LEU A 179 9.93 -4.67 0.54
N GLY A 180 9.23 -4.85 -0.55
CA GLY A 180 7.92 -5.48 -0.53
C GLY A 180 7.55 -6.16 -1.83
N ALA A 181 6.40 -6.80 -1.78
CA ALA A 181 5.76 -7.40 -2.93
C ALA A 181 4.24 -7.25 -2.82
N SER A 182 3.59 -7.27 -3.95
CA SER A 182 2.12 -7.27 -4.00
C SER A 182 1.62 -8.20 -5.10
N THR A 183 0.37 -8.64 -4.92
CA THR A 183 -0.44 -9.23 -5.97
C THR A 183 -1.81 -8.57 -5.91
N VAL A 184 -2.33 -8.13 -7.03
CA VAL A 184 -3.64 -7.49 -7.13
C VAL A 184 -4.31 -8.01 -8.37
N ALA A 185 -5.44 -8.73 -8.21
CA ALA A 185 -6.15 -9.38 -9.32
C ALA A 185 -5.25 -10.29 -10.19
N GLY A 186 -4.20 -10.87 -9.61
CA GLY A 186 -3.25 -11.74 -10.31
C GLY A 186 -2.00 -11.03 -10.83
N PHE A 187 -1.96 -9.70 -10.88
CA PHE A 187 -0.76 -8.95 -11.27
C PHE A 187 0.23 -8.89 -10.10
N GLU A 188 1.44 -9.39 -10.33
CA GLU A 188 2.48 -9.49 -9.29
C GLU A 188 3.53 -8.39 -9.45
N THR A 189 3.86 -7.70 -8.35
CA THR A 189 4.94 -6.70 -8.33
C THR A 189 5.88 -6.88 -7.16
N GLY A 190 7.16 -6.55 -7.39
CA GLY A 190 8.15 -6.30 -6.36
C GLY A 190 8.40 -4.80 -6.21
N ARG A 191 8.64 -4.33 -4.99
CA ARG A 191 8.89 -2.92 -4.73
C ARG A 191 10.03 -2.67 -3.76
N ALA A 192 10.68 -1.51 -3.92
CA ALA A 192 11.67 -0.99 -2.99
C ALA A 192 11.41 0.49 -2.75
N GLY A 193 11.53 0.94 -1.50
CA GLY A 193 11.24 2.30 -1.11
C GLY A 193 12.33 2.89 -0.21
N LEU A 194 12.45 4.20 -0.27
CA LEU A 194 13.25 5.02 0.63
C LEU A 194 12.41 6.23 1.06
N GLU A 195 12.40 6.53 2.35
CA GLU A 195 11.84 7.75 2.89
C GLU A 195 12.81 8.38 3.87
N TRP A 196 13.16 9.64 3.63
CA TRP A 196 14.04 10.43 4.48
C TRP A 196 13.31 11.67 5.03
N PHE A 197 13.10 11.68 6.33
CA PHE A 197 12.44 12.76 7.04
C PHE A 197 13.44 13.83 7.47
N MET A 198 13.16 15.09 7.11
CA MET A 198 14.02 16.24 7.37
C MET A 198 13.57 17.04 8.61
N GLY A 199 12.95 16.39 9.60
CA GLY A 199 12.39 17.03 10.79
C GLY A 199 13.38 17.88 11.59
N ASP A 200 14.66 17.56 11.55
CA ASP A 200 15.73 18.34 12.19
C ASP A 200 15.84 19.77 11.65
N THR A 201 15.24 20.07 10.51
CA THR A 201 15.19 21.41 9.90
C THR A 201 14.04 22.27 10.42
N GLY A 202 13.21 21.74 11.30
CA GLY A 202 12.00 22.40 11.80
C GLY A 202 10.82 22.41 10.81
N VAL A 203 10.96 21.71 9.68
CA VAL A 203 9.89 21.52 8.70
C VAL A 203 9.57 20.02 8.63
N PRO A 204 8.32 19.60 8.89
CA PRO A 204 7.93 18.19 8.95
C PRO A 204 7.75 17.60 7.53
N VAL A 205 8.84 17.50 6.77
CA VAL A 205 8.87 17.05 5.38
C VAL A 205 9.72 15.81 5.23
N SER A 206 9.25 14.83 4.45
CA SER A 206 10.02 13.71 3.94
C SER A 206 10.26 13.83 2.44
N LEU A 207 11.41 13.32 2.00
CA LEU A 207 11.66 12.95 0.60
C LEU A 207 11.43 11.46 0.44
N LYS A 208 10.75 11.06 -0.62
CA LYS A 208 10.41 9.67 -0.94
C LYS A 208 10.97 9.29 -2.30
N LEU A 209 11.39 8.03 -2.41
CA LEU A 209 11.76 7.39 -3.67
C LEU A 209 11.21 5.97 -3.63
N ASP A 210 10.43 5.59 -4.64
CA ASP A 210 9.85 4.27 -4.79
C ASP A 210 10.21 3.72 -6.16
N GLY A 211 10.64 2.46 -6.21
CA GLY A 211 10.86 1.70 -7.43
C GLY A 211 10.03 0.43 -7.42
N ARG A 212 9.48 0.06 -8.57
CA ARG A 212 8.67 -1.16 -8.75
C ARG A 212 9.09 -1.88 -10.01
N VAL A 213 8.93 -3.18 -9.98
CA VAL A 213 9.03 -4.06 -11.14
C VAL A 213 7.92 -5.10 -11.04
N GLY A 214 7.35 -5.48 -12.17
CA GLY A 214 6.21 -6.41 -12.19
C GLY A 214 6.19 -7.29 -13.41
N GLU A 215 5.06 -7.95 -13.60
CA GLU A 215 4.77 -8.73 -14.80
C GLU A 215 4.66 -7.81 -16.02
N ASP A 216 4.63 -8.38 -17.22
CA ASP A 216 4.46 -7.69 -18.51
C ASP A 216 5.43 -6.53 -18.73
N GLY A 217 6.66 -6.69 -18.22
CA GLY A 217 7.71 -5.69 -18.34
C GLY A 217 7.52 -4.44 -17.50
N PHE A 218 6.52 -4.42 -16.62
CA PHE A 218 6.25 -3.24 -15.77
C PHE A 218 7.47 -2.84 -14.94
N ALA A 219 7.86 -1.58 -15.07
CA ALA A 219 8.88 -0.94 -14.23
C ALA A 219 8.50 0.51 -13.94
N SER A 220 8.74 0.98 -12.73
CA SER A 220 8.52 2.39 -12.40
C SER A 220 9.51 2.90 -11.36
N VAL A 221 9.80 4.20 -11.43
CA VAL A 221 10.56 4.93 -10.41
C VAL A 221 9.86 6.26 -10.13
N MET A 222 9.39 6.45 -8.92
CA MET A 222 8.66 7.64 -8.48
C MET A 222 9.41 8.36 -7.37
N ALA A 223 9.62 9.65 -7.52
CA ALA A 223 10.13 10.52 -6.46
C ALA A 223 9.00 11.40 -5.92
N GLY A 224 9.01 11.68 -4.63
CA GLY A 224 7.95 12.45 -3.98
C GLY A 224 8.37 13.18 -2.73
N VAL A 225 7.45 13.96 -2.23
CA VAL A 225 7.55 14.73 -1.00
C VAL A 225 6.30 14.48 -0.17
N SER A 226 6.49 14.23 1.14
CA SER A 226 5.40 14.17 2.12
C SER A 226 5.53 15.32 3.10
N LEU A 227 4.46 16.04 3.32
CA LEU A 227 4.34 17.06 4.36
C LEU A 227 3.44 16.53 5.47
N TYR A 228 3.97 16.40 6.67
CA TYR A 228 3.25 15.94 7.85
C TYR A 228 2.67 17.11 8.63
N PHE A 229 1.51 16.91 9.25
CA PHE A 229 0.88 17.87 10.16
C PHE A 229 0.31 17.16 11.39
N GLY A 230 0.15 17.90 12.48
CA GLY A 230 -0.13 17.31 13.77
C GLY A 230 1.08 16.54 14.32
N GLY A 231 0.92 15.90 15.47
CA GLY A 231 1.96 15.08 16.10
C GLY A 231 3.29 15.84 16.23
N GLU A 232 3.48 16.55 17.31
CA GLU A 232 4.65 17.39 17.65
C GLU A 232 6.00 16.82 17.18
N ASP A 233 7.12 17.30 17.64
CA ASP A 233 8.51 16.93 17.26
C ASP A 233 8.81 15.43 17.34
N LYS A 234 8.28 14.67 16.38
CA LYS A 234 8.47 13.23 16.28
C LYS A 234 9.40 12.87 15.13
N SER A 235 10.21 11.84 15.35
CA SER A 235 10.95 11.18 14.29
C SER A 235 10.00 10.42 13.33
N LEU A 236 10.50 10.04 12.16
CA LEU A 236 9.73 9.32 11.16
C LEU A 236 9.15 8.00 11.69
N ILE A 237 9.98 7.20 12.37
CA ILE A 237 9.54 5.93 12.95
C ILE A 237 8.40 6.11 13.95
N ARG A 238 8.45 7.18 14.75
CA ARG A 238 7.39 7.50 15.69
C ARG A 238 6.12 7.99 15.00
N ARG A 239 6.23 8.77 13.91
CA ARG A 239 5.07 9.17 13.12
C ARG A 239 4.36 7.96 12.55
N HIS A 240 5.07 7.05 11.91
CA HIS A 240 4.49 5.86 11.32
C HIS A 240 3.83 4.92 12.34
N ARG A 241 4.35 4.87 13.58
CA ARG A 241 3.82 3.98 14.63
C ARG A 241 2.84 4.61 15.60
N GLU A 242 2.81 5.92 15.72
CA GLU A 242 1.98 6.63 16.70
C GLU A 242 0.90 7.50 16.05
N ASP A 243 1.06 7.85 14.79
CA ASP A 243 0.19 8.80 14.10
C ASP A 243 -0.62 8.10 13.00
N ASP A 244 -0.16 8.12 11.78
CA ASP A 244 -0.88 7.69 10.60
C ASP A 244 -0.30 6.41 9.97
N PRO A 245 -1.13 5.38 9.69
CA PRO A 245 -0.71 4.23 8.88
C PRO A 245 -0.35 4.63 7.43
N PRO A 246 0.36 3.76 6.68
CA PRO A 246 0.68 4.01 5.28
C PRO A 246 -0.57 4.15 4.41
N ILE A 247 -0.47 4.95 3.33
CA ILE A 247 -1.51 5.04 2.30
C ILE A 247 -1.25 3.95 1.27
N TYR A 248 -1.95 2.82 1.35
CA TYR A 248 -1.78 1.67 0.46
C TYR A 248 -2.50 1.80 -0.89
N SER A 249 -3.43 2.74 -1.01
CA SER A 249 -4.30 2.88 -2.19
C SER A 249 -3.53 3.06 -3.49
N LEU A 250 -2.46 3.89 -3.46
CA LEU A 250 -1.60 4.11 -4.62
C LEU A 250 -0.87 2.85 -5.08
N ASP A 251 -0.70 1.88 -4.17
CA ASP A 251 -0.04 0.61 -4.46
C ASP A 251 -1.00 -0.39 -5.10
N ILE A 252 -2.26 -0.40 -4.66
CA ILE A 252 -3.33 -1.20 -5.26
C ILE A 252 -3.62 -0.70 -6.68
N PHE A 253 -3.68 0.61 -6.87
CA PHE A 253 -3.97 1.23 -8.16
C PHE A 253 -2.91 0.99 -9.23
N GLY A 254 -1.64 1.00 -8.88
CA GLY A 254 -0.57 0.80 -9.84
C GLY A 254 -0.65 -0.55 -10.58
N ALA A 255 -1.38 -1.51 -10.02
CA ALA A 255 -1.60 -2.80 -10.65
C ALA A 255 -2.75 -2.77 -11.69
N PHE A 256 -3.69 -1.83 -11.59
CA PHE A 256 -4.84 -1.75 -12.51
C PHE A 256 -4.61 -0.85 -13.73
N LEU A 257 -3.52 -0.10 -13.75
CA LEU A 257 -3.16 0.71 -14.91
C LEU A 257 -2.78 -0.17 -16.12
N ASP A 258 -2.42 -1.43 -15.87
CA ASP A 258 -2.15 -2.43 -16.89
C ASP A 258 -3.43 -2.94 -17.59
N GLU A 259 -4.60 -2.80 -16.95
CA GLU A 259 -5.88 -3.28 -17.50
C GLU A 259 -6.71 -2.16 -18.17
N THR A 260 -6.24 -0.92 -18.21
CA THR A 260 -7.00 0.17 -18.81
C THR A 260 -6.89 0.14 -20.31
N CYS A 261 -8.05 0.07 -20.93
CA CYS A 261 -8.24 -0.04 -22.38
C CYS A 261 -7.57 1.05 -23.19
N VAL A 262 -6.75 0.69 -24.16
CA VAL A 262 -6.49 1.53 -25.32
C VAL A 262 -7.62 1.28 -26.32
N ASP A 263 -8.54 2.22 -26.47
CA ASP A 263 -9.58 2.18 -27.52
C ASP A 263 -8.94 2.50 -28.88
N ASP A 264 -8.42 1.48 -29.54
CA ASP A 264 -8.03 1.62 -30.96
C ASP A 264 -9.27 1.50 -31.82
N THR A 265 -9.80 2.66 -32.23
CA THR A 265 -11.02 2.77 -33.06
C THR A 265 -10.86 2.18 -34.48
N GLU A 266 -9.73 1.59 -34.84
CA GLU A 266 -9.49 0.95 -36.15
C GLU A 266 -9.46 -0.59 -36.10
N ALA A 267 -9.65 -1.22 -34.92
CA ALA A 267 -9.59 -2.67 -34.81
C ALA A 267 -10.86 -3.38 -35.32
N THR A 268 -10.67 -4.56 -35.85
CA THR A 268 -11.73 -5.42 -36.40
C THR A 268 -12.68 -5.94 -35.31
N PRO A 269 -13.97 -6.20 -35.63
CA PRO A 269 -15.04 -6.41 -34.62
C PRO A 269 -14.91 -7.64 -33.73
N ASP A 270 -13.86 -8.41 -33.83
CA ASP A 270 -13.66 -9.65 -33.06
C ASP A 270 -12.55 -9.56 -32.00
N PHE A 271 -11.90 -8.41 -31.84
CA PHE A 271 -10.85 -8.20 -30.85
C PHE A 271 -11.23 -7.05 -29.92
N ASN A 272 -11.49 -7.37 -28.67
CA ASN A 272 -11.67 -6.36 -27.63
C ASN A 272 -10.30 -6.10 -27.03
N GLU A 273 -9.55 -5.14 -27.56
CA GLU A 273 -8.18 -4.80 -27.15
C GLU A 273 -8.10 -4.18 -25.75
N CYS A 274 -9.27 -4.07 -25.11
CA CYS A 274 -9.39 -3.50 -23.77
C CYS A 274 -8.96 -4.39 -22.63
N THR A 275 -8.44 -5.54 -22.81
CA THR A 275 -8.26 -6.44 -21.66
C THR A 275 -7.08 -7.33 -21.79
N GLY A 276 -6.09 -7.30 -22.34
CA GLY A 276 -5.01 -8.32 -22.21
C GLY A 276 -5.43 -9.73 -21.69
N LEU A 277 -6.70 -9.89 -21.31
CA LEU A 277 -7.36 -11.13 -20.93
C LEU A 277 -7.92 -11.80 -22.18
N GLU A 278 -7.23 -12.84 -22.69
CA GLU A 278 -7.82 -13.79 -23.62
C GLU A 278 -9.14 -14.29 -23.08
N ILE A 279 -10.25 -13.90 -23.70
CA ILE A 279 -11.53 -14.56 -23.46
C ILE A 279 -11.40 -16.00 -23.99
N ILE A 280 -11.03 -16.91 -23.12
CA ILE A 280 -11.10 -18.35 -23.40
C ILE A 280 -12.61 -18.69 -23.44
N ARG A 281 -13.12 -18.89 -24.64
CA ARG A 281 -14.46 -19.45 -24.89
C ARG A 281 -14.47 -20.95 -24.62
#